data_0565cabf4857485b666b42790e9dde99
#
_entry.id   0565cabf4857485b666b42790e9dde99
#
_cell.length_a   1.000
_cell.length_b   1.000
_cell.length_c   1.000
_cell.angle_alpha   90.00
_cell.angle_beta   90.00
_cell.angle_gamma   90.00
#
_symmetry.space_group_name_H-M   'P 1'
#
loop_
_entity.id
_entity.type
_entity.pdbx_description
1 polymer ?
#
loop_
_entity_poly.entity_id
_entity_poly.type
_entity_poly.pdbx_seq_one_letter_code
_entity_poly.pdbx_strand_id
1 'polypeptide(L)'
;MSDAHSRTRLGSPAPLASVTRRLAALLLSTTAACAGSQQPSGASPAGAAPTSDATLSAAALVPPGYGTLRQDDVAVRLQLAGVQVKAIPLDEGVIRLLSPDSYRALRDLQESRRGELAAIARRYGLQQYRLWYVSYFGLAPDARFSPNEFTLTNNGRDFRPLEFVPLTARFGENRLQQRETQSAIYLFDGALDVSQPLTVRVETASDAESWTAILRRMERERALVRSRATTPDSTSRP
;
A
#
# COMPACT_ATOMS: atom_id res chain seq x y z
N MET A 1 -13.79 49.73 40.64
CA MET A 1 -14.45 48.92 41.68
C MET A 1 -14.18 47.49 41.29
N SER A 2 -13.22 47.04 41.89
CA SER A 2 -13.02 45.94 42.86
C SER A 2 -12.86 44.62 42.14
N ASP A 3 -11.67 44.12 42.11
CA ASP A 3 -10.94 43.20 43.06
C ASP A 3 -11.33 41.74 42.80
N ALA A 4 -10.47 40.89 42.46
CA ALA A 4 -9.21 40.39 43.03
C ALA A 4 -9.33 38.88 43.32
N HIS A 5 -8.20 38.26 43.35
CA HIS A 5 -7.76 37.03 43.99
C HIS A 5 -7.87 35.74 43.18
N SER A 6 -6.74 35.30 42.65
CA SER A 6 -5.71 34.48 43.32
C SER A 6 -6.18 33.13 43.86
N ARG A 7 -5.62 32.04 43.35
CA ARG A 7 -4.84 31.11 44.17
C ARG A 7 -4.21 29.98 43.38
N THR A 8 -2.93 30.05 43.34
CA THR A 8 -1.89 29.02 43.24
C THR A 8 -2.22 27.77 44.06
N ARG A 9 -2.02 26.59 43.50
CA ARG A 9 -1.57 25.43 44.29
C ARG A 9 -0.52 24.64 43.52
N LEU A 10 0.68 24.75 44.00
CA LEU A 10 1.77 23.79 43.88
C LEU A 10 1.39 22.52 44.68
N GLY A 11 1.80 21.38 44.21
CA GLY A 11 1.77 20.11 44.90
C GLY A 11 2.72 19.14 44.25
N SER A 12 3.93 19.10 44.79
CA SER A 12 5.06 18.17 44.56
C SER A 12 4.83 16.77 45.17
N PRO A 13 5.86 15.93 45.23
CA PRO A 13 6.29 14.92 44.28
C PRO A 13 6.35 13.49 44.88
N ALA A 14 6.66 12.49 44.04
CA ALA A 14 7.33 11.20 44.24
C ALA A 14 6.98 10.34 45.50
N PRO A 15 7.22 9.01 45.48
CA PRO A 15 8.58 8.51 45.58
C PRO A 15 8.91 7.24 44.77
N LEU A 16 10.21 7.08 44.58
CA LEU A 16 11.00 5.90 44.25
C LEU A 16 10.79 4.74 45.24
N ALA A 17 10.71 3.51 44.73
CA ALA A 17 11.10 2.30 45.47
C ALA A 17 11.60 1.29 44.40
N SER A 18 12.77 1.11 44.24
CA SER A 18 13.94 0.34 44.55
C SER A 18 13.68 -1.06 45.14
N VAL A 19 14.56 -1.99 44.65
CA VAL A 19 15.01 -3.24 45.29
C VAL A 19 14.14 -4.48 44.99
N THR A 20 14.65 -5.52 44.33
CA THR A 20 15.58 -6.46 44.95
C THR A 20 16.16 -7.46 43.90
N ARG A 21 17.47 -7.58 43.93
CA ARG A 21 18.29 -8.72 43.47
C ARG A 21 17.84 -10.02 44.15
N ARG A 22 17.79 -11.11 43.42
CA ARG A 22 18.11 -12.45 43.97
C ARG A 22 18.92 -13.24 42.95
N LEU A 23 20.18 -13.48 43.30
CA LEU A 23 21.06 -14.54 42.84
C LEU A 23 20.65 -15.85 43.52
N ALA A 24 20.75 -16.98 42.84
CA ALA A 24 21.14 -18.31 43.29
C ALA A 24 21.02 -19.23 42.07
N ALA A 25 21.96 -19.83 41.61
CA ALA A 25 22.96 -20.82 41.99
C ALA A 25 22.79 -22.08 41.11
N LEU A 26 23.92 -22.39 40.43
CA LEU A 26 24.46 -23.68 39.98
C LEU A 26 23.63 -24.95 40.20
N LEU A 27 23.52 -25.79 39.13
CA LEU A 27 23.79 -27.21 39.22
C LEU A 27 24.29 -27.70 37.86
N LEU A 28 25.54 -28.21 37.85
CA LEU A 28 26.13 -29.04 36.84
C LEU A 28 25.42 -30.40 36.80
N SER A 29 25.14 -30.90 35.62
CA SER A 29 24.99 -32.34 35.40
C SER A 29 25.55 -32.67 34.00
N THR A 30 26.60 -33.41 34.01
CA THR A 30 27.30 -34.09 32.89
C THR A 30 26.50 -35.33 32.47
N THR A 31 26.60 -35.67 31.21
CA THR A 31 26.73 -36.96 30.47
C THR A 31 25.63 -37.15 29.42
N ALA A 32 25.91 -37.33 28.20
CA ALA A 32 26.31 -38.52 27.47
C ALA A 32 26.35 -38.23 25.97
N ALA A 33 27.41 -38.64 25.35
CA ALA A 33 27.59 -38.63 23.91
C ALA A 33 26.64 -39.62 23.24
N CYS A 34 25.86 -39.15 22.25
CA CYS A 34 25.33 -39.99 21.19
C CYS A 34 25.68 -39.34 19.85
N ALA A 35 26.55 -40.05 19.12
CA ALA A 35 26.83 -39.78 17.72
C ALA A 35 25.52 -39.96 16.93
N GLY A 36 24.96 -38.88 16.44
CA GLY A 36 23.78 -38.84 15.58
C GLY A 36 24.06 -37.91 14.41
N SER A 37 24.10 -38.50 13.25
CA SER A 37 24.11 -38.00 11.89
C SER A 37 23.97 -36.49 11.74
N GLN A 38 25.01 -35.85 11.24
CA GLN A 38 24.95 -34.49 10.73
C GLN A 38 24.02 -34.44 9.53
N GLN A 39 22.77 -34.06 9.76
CA GLN A 39 21.88 -33.54 8.74
C GLN A 39 22.42 -32.13 8.37
N PRO A 40 22.65 -31.84 7.09
CA PRO A 40 23.02 -30.48 6.72
C PRO A 40 21.91 -29.54 7.15
N SER A 41 22.20 -28.68 8.10
CA SER A 41 21.33 -27.56 8.47
C SER A 41 21.02 -26.76 7.23
N GLY A 42 19.81 -26.94 6.72
CA GLY A 42 19.29 -26.05 5.69
C GLY A 42 19.41 -24.63 6.19
N ALA A 43 20.21 -23.83 5.50
CA ALA A 43 20.25 -22.40 5.70
C ALA A 43 18.82 -21.90 5.66
N SER A 44 18.34 -21.38 6.78
CA SER A 44 17.10 -20.58 6.79
C SER A 44 17.28 -19.49 5.73
N PRO A 45 16.38 -19.36 4.78
CA PRO A 45 16.51 -18.29 3.80
C PRO A 45 16.50 -16.97 4.57
N ALA A 46 17.63 -16.29 4.52
CA ALA A 46 17.76 -14.92 5.00
C ALA A 46 16.56 -14.13 4.46
N GLY A 47 15.79 -13.52 5.35
CA GLY A 47 14.47 -12.95 5.13
C GLY A 47 14.29 -12.34 3.75
N ALA A 48 13.41 -12.96 2.97
CA ALA A 48 13.00 -12.42 1.69
C ALA A 48 12.49 -10.98 1.90
N ALA A 49 12.93 -10.07 1.04
CA ALA A 49 12.43 -8.70 1.09
C ALA A 49 10.90 -8.73 0.89
N PRO A 50 10.14 -7.90 1.65
CA PRO A 50 8.69 -7.83 1.49
C PRO A 50 8.31 -7.45 0.06
N THR A 51 7.31 -8.13 -0.50
CA THR A 51 6.89 -7.96 -1.89
C THR A 51 5.51 -7.32 -1.99
N SER A 52 5.29 -6.51 -3.03
CA SER A 52 4.00 -5.89 -3.31
C SER A 52 3.05 -6.79 -4.12
N ASP A 53 3.52 -7.94 -4.63
CA ASP A 53 2.83 -8.71 -5.66
C ASP A 53 2.44 -10.11 -5.19
N ALA A 54 1.31 -10.27 -4.54
CA ALA A 54 0.92 -11.60 -4.10
C ALA A 54 -0.50 -12.05 -4.43
N THR A 55 -1.29 -11.28 -5.16
CA THR A 55 -2.66 -11.69 -5.49
C THR A 55 -2.75 -12.65 -6.67
N LEU A 56 -1.78 -12.63 -7.57
CA LEU A 56 -1.73 -13.56 -8.68
C LEU A 56 -0.41 -14.33 -8.68
N SER A 57 -0.47 -15.64 -8.86
CA SER A 57 0.73 -16.42 -9.19
C SER A 57 1.41 -15.80 -10.41
N ALA A 58 2.74 -15.78 -10.44
CA ALA A 58 3.51 -15.27 -11.59
C ALA A 58 3.04 -15.90 -12.93
N ALA A 59 2.57 -17.14 -12.90
CA ALA A 59 1.99 -17.84 -14.05
C ALA A 59 0.63 -17.28 -14.50
N ALA A 60 -0.10 -16.60 -13.62
CA ALA A 60 -1.39 -15.99 -13.95
C ALA A 60 -1.26 -14.57 -14.51
N LEU A 61 -0.08 -13.94 -14.36
CA LEU A 61 0.20 -12.61 -14.88
C LEU A 61 0.32 -12.65 -16.43
N VAL A 62 -0.25 -11.65 -17.07
CA VAL A 62 -0.05 -11.45 -18.50
C VAL A 62 1.31 -10.78 -18.76
N PRO A 63 1.95 -11.03 -19.93
CA PRO A 63 3.18 -10.34 -20.27
C PRO A 63 2.93 -8.82 -20.38
N PRO A 64 3.86 -7.98 -19.90
CA PRO A 64 3.72 -6.53 -20.00
C PRO A 64 3.91 -6.05 -21.45
N GLY A 65 3.33 -4.89 -21.76
CA GLY A 65 3.53 -4.25 -23.07
C GLY A 65 2.48 -4.57 -24.14
N TYR A 66 1.55 -5.48 -23.86
CA TYR A 66 0.46 -5.85 -24.79
C TYR A 66 -0.90 -5.29 -24.36
N GLY A 67 -0.97 -4.64 -23.22
CA GLY A 67 -2.19 -3.99 -22.74
C GLY A 67 -2.51 -2.71 -23.51
N THR A 68 -3.80 -2.34 -23.51
CA THR A 68 -4.28 -1.13 -24.17
C THR A 68 -5.07 -0.20 -23.25
N LEU A 69 -5.31 -0.61 -22.01
CA LEU A 69 -6.04 0.22 -21.06
C LEU A 69 -5.23 1.47 -20.68
N ARG A 70 -5.93 2.55 -20.43
CA ARG A 70 -5.36 3.79 -19.87
C ARG A 70 -5.41 3.72 -18.36
N GLN A 71 -4.61 4.53 -17.67
CA GLN A 71 -4.69 4.65 -16.22
C GLN A 71 -6.11 4.98 -15.74
N ASP A 72 -6.83 5.79 -16.51
CA ASP A 72 -8.20 6.18 -16.23
C ASP A 72 -9.22 5.04 -16.32
N ASP A 73 -8.90 4.00 -17.07
CA ASP A 73 -9.76 2.82 -17.24
C ASP A 73 -9.74 1.90 -16.01
N VAL A 74 -8.72 2.02 -15.17
CA VAL A 74 -8.52 1.24 -13.94
C VAL A 74 -8.58 2.11 -12.67
N ALA A 75 -8.91 3.39 -12.82
CA ALA A 75 -8.99 4.35 -11.72
C ALA A 75 -10.40 4.42 -11.15
N VAL A 76 -10.51 4.36 -9.83
CA VAL A 76 -11.71 4.80 -9.12
C VAL A 76 -11.62 6.30 -8.88
N ARG A 77 -12.74 7.00 -9.10
CA ARG A 77 -12.85 8.44 -8.89
C ARG A 77 -13.96 8.75 -7.90
N LEU A 78 -13.64 9.61 -6.95
CA LEU A 78 -14.58 10.11 -5.97
C LEU A 78 -14.60 11.64 -6.03
N GLN A 79 -15.77 12.20 -5.79
CA GLN A 79 -15.97 13.64 -5.72
C GLN A 79 -16.27 14.03 -4.27
N LEU A 80 -15.43 14.88 -3.71
CA LEU A 80 -15.61 15.52 -2.42
C LEU A 80 -15.98 17.00 -2.61
N ALA A 81 -16.29 17.70 -1.52
CA ALA A 81 -16.50 19.13 -1.56
C ALA A 81 -15.20 19.86 -2.00
N GLY A 82 -15.16 20.29 -3.25
CA GLY A 82 -14.01 21.01 -3.81
C GLY A 82 -12.77 20.16 -4.16
N VAL A 83 -12.84 18.84 -4.06
CA VAL A 83 -11.72 17.92 -4.39
C VAL A 83 -12.21 16.76 -5.22
N GLN A 84 -11.47 16.40 -6.26
CA GLN A 84 -11.61 15.13 -6.96
C GLN A 84 -10.49 14.20 -6.52
N VAL A 85 -10.84 13.00 -6.10
CA VAL A 85 -9.90 11.93 -5.75
C VAL A 85 -9.83 10.93 -6.88
N LYS A 86 -8.62 10.51 -7.26
CA LYS A 86 -8.38 9.40 -8.19
C LYS A 86 -7.47 8.39 -7.53
N ALA A 87 -7.88 7.13 -7.52
CA ALA A 87 -7.15 6.03 -6.91
C ALA A 87 -6.92 4.91 -7.94
N ILE A 88 -5.66 4.45 -8.06
CA ILE A 88 -5.23 3.41 -8.99
C ILE A 88 -4.43 2.38 -8.21
N PRO A 89 -4.79 1.08 -8.24
CA PRO A 89 -3.95 0.05 -7.64
C PRO A 89 -2.66 -0.13 -8.44
N LEU A 90 -1.54 -0.21 -7.74
CA LEU A 90 -0.22 -0.48 -8.31
C LEU A 90 0.10 -1.98 -8.22
N ASP A 91 -0.85 -2.83 -8.55
CA ASP A 91 -0.72 -4.28 -8.57
C ASP A 91 -0.35 -4.76 -9.98
N GLU A 92 0.61 -5.69 -10.10
CA GLU A 92 1.08 -6.19 -11.38
C GLU A 92 -0.05 -6.83 -12.21
N GLY A 93 -1.02 -7.48 -11.56
CA GLY A 93 -2.20 -8.05 -12.23
C GLY A 93 -3.10 -6.99 -12.89
N VAL A 94 -2.98 -5.73 -12.45
CA VAL A 94 -3.70 -4.58 -12.99
C VAL A 94 -2.84 -3.80 -13.97
N ILE A 95 -1.65 -3.37 -13.57
CA ILE A 95 -0.85 -2.45 -14.38
C ILE A 95 -0.32 -3.05 -15.67
N ARG A 96 -0.13 -4.38 -15.74
CA ARG A 96 0.25 -5.07 -16.99
C ARG A 96 -0.82 -5.05 -18.08
N LEU A 97 -2.05 -4.70 -17.73
CA LEU A 97 -3.15 -4.53 -18.70
C LEU A 97 -3.16 -3.12 -19.33
N LEU A 98 -2.34 -2.21 -18.80
CA LEU A 98 -2.24 -0.86 -19.30
C LEU A 98 -1.39 -0.80 -20.58
N SER A 99 -1.58 0.28 -21.34
CA SER A 99 -0.70 0.61 -22.46
C SER A 99 0.77 0.66 -22.02
N PRO A 100 1.73 0.36 -22.93
CA PRO A 100 3.14 0.29 -22.58
C PRO A 100 3.67 1.50 -21.82
N ASP A 101 3.25 2.70 -22.22
CA ASP A 101 3.69 3.95 -21.59
C ASP A 101 3.09 4.12 -20.18
N SER A 102 1.80 3.79 -20.03
CA SER A 102 1.12 3.84 -18.72
C SER A 102 1.70 2.81 -17.75
N TYR A 103 2.00 1.60 -18.23
CA TYR A 103 2.66 0.57 -17.45
C TYR A 103 4.03 1.04 -16.95
N ARG A 104 4.88 1.52 -17.89
CA ARG A 104 6.22 2.01 -17.54
C ARG A 104 6.15 3.14 -16.51
N ALA A 105 5.28 4.12 -16.73
CA ALA A 105 5.15 5.25 -15.81
C ALA A 105 4.82 4.82 -14.38
N LEU A 106 3.86 3.89 -14.19
CA LEU A 106 3.49 3.40 -12.86
C LEU A 106 4.55 2.46 -12.27
N ARG A 107 5.21 1.68 -13.10
CA ARG A 107 6.30 0.79 -12.67
C ARG A 107 7.52 1.59 -12.21
N ASP A 108 7.93 2.59 -12.97
CA ASP A 108 9.05 3.48 -12.63
C ASP A 108 8.75 4.26 -11.34
N LEU A 109 7.50 4.67 -11.16
CA LEU A 109 7.06 5.31 -9.93
C LEU A 109 7.25 4.39 -8.71
N GLN A 110 6.80 3.13 -8.78
CA GLN A 110 7.00 2.15 -7.71
C GLN A 110 8.50 1.90 -7.47
N GLU A 111 9.27 1.71 -8.52
CA GLU A 111 10.69 1.43 -8.43
C GLU A 111 11.46 2.60 -7.78
N SER A 112 11.14 3.83 -8.14
CA SER A 112 11.76 5.05 -7.56
C SER A 112 11.55 5.17 -6.05
N ARG A 113 10.50 4.52 -5.50
CA ARG A 113 10.15 4.53 -4.07
C ARG A 113 10.35 3.19 -3.38
N ARG A 114 10.91 2.19 -4.07
CA ARG A 114 11.08 0.82 -3.57
C ARG A 114 11.76 0.77 -2.20
N GLY A 115 12.85 1.50 -2.02
CA GLY A 115 13.61 1.50 -0.76
C GLY A 115 12.79 2.00 0.43
N GLU A 116 12.03 3.09 0.22
CA GLU A 116 11.15 3.69 1.23
C GLU A 116 9.97 2.76 1.56
N LEU A 117 9.29 2.23 0.54
CA LEU A 117 8.20 1.28 0.70
C LEU A 117 8.63 0.00 1.42
N ALA A 118 9.80 -0.56 1.08
CA ALA A 118 10.36 -1.72 1.76
C ALA A 118 10.73 -1.42 3.23
N ALA A 119 11.21 -0.21 3.54
CA ALA A 119 11.50 0.20 4.91
C ALA A 119 10.22 0.30 5.74
N ILE A 120 9.15 0.86 5.17
CA ILE A 120 7.82 0.92 5.79
C ILE A 120 7.30 -0.51 6.04
N ALA A 121 7.31 -1.38 5.02
CA ALA A 121 6.83 -2.75 5.13
C ALA A 121 7.55 -3.52 6.24
N ARG A 122 8.87 -3.39 6.35
CA ARG A 122 9.66 -3.99 7.45
C ARG A 122 9.25 -3.44 8.82
N ARG A 123 9.01 -2.12 8.94
CA ARG A 123 8.58 -1.49 10.20
C ARG A 123 7.25 -2.05 10.70
N TYR A 124 6.33 -2.38 9.79
CA TYR A 124 5.05 -2.99 10.09
C TYR A 124 5.07 -4.53 10.11
N GLY A 125 6.24 -5.17 9.90
CA GLY A 125 6.37 -6.63 9.89
C GLY A 125 5.66 -7.32 8.74
N LEU A 126 5.41 -6.60 7.63
CA LEU A 126 4.65 -7.11 6.50
C LEU A 126 5.54 -7.98 5.59
N GLN A 127 5.07 -9.19 5.28
CA GLN A 127 5.66 -10.05 4.25
C GLN A 127 5.14 -9.66 2.85
N GLN A 128 3.91 -9.18 2.79
CA GLN A 128 3.23 -8.75 1.58
C GLN A 128 2.47 -7.46 1.87
N TYR A 129 2.39 -6.60 0.87
CA TYR A 129 1.65 -5.35 0.96
C TYR A 129 1.02 -4.99 -0.39
N ARG A 130 0.02 -4.11 -0.37
CA ARG A 130 -0.64 -3.57 -1.55
C ARG A 130 -0.37 -2.10 -1.66
N LEU A 131 -0.16 -1.65 -2.87
CA LEU A 131 0.12 -0.26 -3.17
C LEU A 131 -0.99 0.34 -4.01
N TRP A 132 -1.34 1.59 -3.69
CA TRP A 132 -2.27 2.39 -4.46
C TRP A 132 -1.67 3.77 -4.71
N TYR A 133 -1.70 4.20 -5.95
CA TYR A 133 -1.47 5.61 -6.29
C TYR A 133 -2.75 6.37 -6.05
N VAL A 134 -2.69 7.39 -5.19
CA VAL A 134 -3.84 8.25 -4.88
C VAL A 134 -3.47 9.68 -5.18
N SER A 135 -4.31 10.37 -5.92
CA SER A 135 -4.16 11.80 -6.23
C SER A 135 -5.43 12.57 -5.88
N TYR A 136 -5.21 13.77 -5.37
CA TYR A 136 -6.23 14.75 -5.00
C TYR A 136 -6.08 15.96 -5.90
N PHE A 137 -7.14 16.31 -6.60
CA PHE A 137 -7.18 17.46 -7.50
C PHE A 137 -8.12 18.52 -6.95
N GLY A 138 -7.63 19.75 -6.78
CA GLY A 138 -8.38 20.88 -6.25
C GLY A 138 -9.32 21.46 -7.31
N LEU A 139 -10.61 21.40 -7.06
CA LEU A 139 -11.69 22.01 -7.88
C LEU A 139 -12.01 23.43 -7.43
N ALA A 140 -11.74 23.72 -6.16
CA ALA A 140 -11.97 25.02 -5.54
C ALA A 140 -10.68 25.54 -4.89
N PRO A 141 -10.55 26.86 -4.68
CA PRO A 141 -9.44 27.41 -3.88
C PRO A 141 -9.52 26.89 -2.44
N ASP A 142 -8.33 26.68 -1.85
CA ASP A 142 -8.20 26.24 -0.45
C ASP A 142 -8.97 24.97 -0.09
N ALA A 143 -9.22 24.10 -1.07
CA ALA A 143 -9.87 22.81 -0.85
C ALA A 143 -9.04 21.96 0.10
N ARG A 144 -9.70 21.25 1.01
CA ARG A 144 -9.05 20.39 2.00
C ARG A 144 -9.32 18.93 1.70
N PHE A 145 -8.40 18.05 2.09
CA PHE A 145 -8.55 16.62 2.01
C PHE A 145 -7.87 15.95 3.21
N SER A 146 -8.34 14.75 3.54
CA SER A 146 -7.84 13.98 4.68
C SER A 146 -7.24 12.66 4.18
N PRO A 147 -5.90 12.56 4.01
CA PRO A 147 -5.27 11.33 3.51
C PRO A 147 -5.59 10.09 4.34
N ASN A 148 -5.75 10.23 5.65
CA ASN A 148 -6.04 9.14 6.57
C ASN A 148 -7.50 8.64 6.50
N GLU A 149 -8.40 9.40 5.89
CA GLU A 149 -9.81 9.02 5.72
C GLU A 149 -10.05 8.17 4.46
N PHE A 150 -8.98 7.76 3.78
CA PHE A 150 -9.07 6.81 2.67
C PHE A 150 -9.24 5.38 3.22
N THR A 151 -10.29 4.69 2.80
CA THR A 151 -10.60 3.32 3.24
C THR A 151 -11.00 2.48 2.05
N LEU A 152 -10.52 1.25 2.01
CA LEU A 152 -10.93 0.22 1.06
C LEU A 152 -11.65 -0.89 1.82
N THR A 153 -12.92 -1.15 1.46
CA THR A 153 -13.66 -2.29 2.02
C THR A 153 -13.63 -3.44 1.02
N ASN A 154 -13.14 -4.59 1.45
CA ASN A 154 -13.00 -5.77 0.62
C ASN A 154 -13.34 -7.01 1.44
N ASN A 155 -14.22 -7.90 0.92
CA ASN A 155 -14.68 -9.10 1.61
C ASN A 155 -15.22 -8.83 3.03
N GLY A 156 -15.94 -7.71 3.21
CA GLY A 156 -16.52 -7.33 4.51
C GLY A 156 -15.51 -6.79 5.53
N ARG A 157 -14.26 -6.60 5.14
CA ARG A 157 -13.19 -6.01 5.98
C ARG A 157 -12.78 -4.65 5.47
N ASP A 158 -12.61 -3.70 6.39
CA ASP A 158 -12.07 -2.38 6.11
C ASP A 158 -10.54 -2.37 6.20
N PHE A 159 -9.91 -1.84 5.16
CA PHE A 159 -8.48 -1.62 5.07
C PHE A 159 -8.21 -0.12 5.05
N ARG A 160 -7.50 0.35 6.04
CA ARG A 160 -6.95 1.72 6.06
C ARG A 160 -5.49 1.68 5.63
N PRO A 161 -4.97 2.75 5.04
CA PRO A 161 -3.55 2.81 4.72
C PRO A 161 -2.74 2.70 6.02
N LEU A 162 -1.74 1.85 6.01
CA LEU A 162 -0.77 1.73 7.11
C LEU A 162 0.18 2.92 7.10
N GLU A 163 0.49 3.41 5.90
CA GLU A 163 1.37 4.54 5.66
C GLU A 163 1.16 5.07 4.24
N PHE A 164 1.63 6.27 3.96
CA PHE A 164 1.70 6.80 2.61
C PHE A 164 3.05 7.49 2.36
N VAL A 165 3.53 7.38 1.12
CA VAL A 165 4.75 7.99 0.62
C VAL A 165 4.36 9.17 -0.25
N PRO A 166 4.56 10.43 0.18
CA PRO A 166 4.25 11.61 -0.61
C PRO A 166 5.06 11.64 -1.92
N LEU A 167 4.39 12.00 -3.01
CA LEU A 167 5.01 12.22 -4.32
C LEU A 167 5.14 13.71 -4.64
N THR A 168 4.30 14.52 -4.01
CA THR A 168 4.32 15.99 -4.12
C THR A 168 4.76 16.61 -2.79
N ALA A 169 5.59 17.63 -2.85
CA ALA A 169 6.21 18.25 -1.67
C ALA A 169 5.20 18.80 -0.67
N ARG A 170 4.04 19.27 -1.13
CA ARG A 170 3.00 19.88 -0.29
C ARG A 170 1.93 18.91 0.21
N PHE A 171 2.06 17.61 -0.04
CA PHE A 171 1.07 16.61 0.34
C PHE A 171 0.72 16.64 1.85
N GLY A 172 1.70 16.95 2.71
CA GLY A 172 1.50 17.05 4.16
C GLY A 172 0.69 18.26 4.63
N GLU A 173 0.46 19.25 3.76
CA GLU A 173 -0.33 20.44 4.10
C GLU A 173 -1.84 20.15 4.09
N ASN A 174 -2.29 19.07 3.43
CA ASN A 174 -3.68 18.64 3.31
C ASN A 174 -4.60 19.73 2.72
N ARG A 175 -4.03 20.61 1.91
CA ARG A 175 -4.70 21.74 1.26
C ARG A 175 -4.30 21.81 -0.20
N LEU A 176 -5.26 22.16 -1.05
CA LEU A 176 -5.09 22.29 -2.49
C LEU A 176 -5.51 23.67 -2.94
N GLN A 177 -4.70 24.26 -3.78
CA GLN A 177 -5.15 25.39 -4.58
C GLN A 177 -6.03 24.89 -5.73
N GLN A 178 -6.82 25.79 -6.32
CA GLN A 178 -7.59 25.44 -7.51
C GLN A 178 -6.66 24.93 -8.63
N ARG A 179 -7.01 23.82 -9.25
CA ARG A 179 -6.22 23.10 -10.28
C ARG A 179 -4.88 22.52 -9.81
N GLU A 180 -4.61 22.55 -8.52
CA GLU A 180 -3.45 21.86 -7.96
C GLU A 180 -3.73 20.36 -7.83
N THR A 181 -2.71 19.54 -8.09
CA THR A 181 -2.75 18.10 -7.82
C THR A 181 -1.70 17.75 -6.79
N GLN A 182 -2.10 17.04 -5.76
CA GLN A 182 -1.18 16.40 -4.81
C GLN A 182 -1.40 14.90 -4.82
N SER A 183 -0.33 14.14 -4.65
CA SER A 183 -0.41 12.68 -4.76
C SER A 183 0.58 11.98 -3.82
N ALA A 184 0.24 10.71 -3.51
CA ALA A 184 1.05 9.82 -2.71
C ALA A 184 0.85 8.37 -3.15
N ILE A 185 1.79 7.49 -2.77
CA ILE A 185 1.61 6.04 -2.79
C ILE A 185 1.14 5.63 -1.40
N TYR A 186 0.00 4.95 -1.36
CA TYR A 186 -0.60 4.39 -0.14
C TYR A 186 -0.22 2.92 -0.01
N LEU A 187 0.19 2.53 1.18
CA LEU A 187 0.56 1.15 1.50
C LEU A 187 -0.52 0.53 2.40
N PHE A 188 -1.04 -0.61 1.98
CA PHE A 188 -2.04 -1.41 2.69
C PHE A 188 -1.52 -2.79 3.05
N ASP A 189 -2.20 -3.43 3.98
CA ASP A 189 -2.00 -4.85 4.30
C ASP A 189 -2.13 -5.74 3.05
N GLY A 190 -1.28 -6.74 2.94
CA GLY A 190 -1.26 -7.70 1.82
C GLY A 190 -2.52 -8.54 1.66
N ALA A 191 -3.37 -8.65 2.70
CA ALA A 191 -4.65 -9.34 2.64
C ALA A 191 -5.71 -8.63 1.79
N LEU A 192 -5.48 -7.37 1.39
CA LEU A 192 -6.34 -6.66 0.45
C LEU A 192 -6.28 -7.32 -0.93
N ASP A 193 -7.40 -7.85 -1.42
CA ASP A 193 -7.48 -8.54 -2.71
C ASP A 193 -8.12 -7.66 -3.79
N VAL A 194 -7.30 -7.07 -4.65
CA VAL A 194 -7.74 -6.21 -5.75
C VAL A 194 -8.43 -6.97 -6.89
N SER A 195 -8.39 -8.31 -6.87
CA SER A 195 -9.10 -9.15 -7.85
C SER A 195 -10.58 -9.36 -7.50
N GLN A 196 -10.98 -8.94 -6.30
CA GLN A 196 -12.35 -9.06 -5.81
C GLN A 196 -13.07 -7.71 -5.80
N PRO A 197 -14.42 -7.69 -5.77
CA PRO A 197 -15.16 -6.45 -5.58
C PRO A 197 -14.70 -5.70 -4.32
N LEU A 198 -14.54 -4.40 -4.45
CA LEU A 198 -14.18 -3.54 -3.33
C LEU A 198 -14.93 -2.21 -3.39
N THR A 199 -15.11 -1.61 -2.24
CA THR A 199 -15.66 -0.26 -2.09
C THR A 199 -14.52 0.68 -1.73
N VAL A 200 -14.40 1.78 -2.45
CA VAL A 200 -13.49 2.87 -2.12
C VAL A 200 -14.26 3.94 -1.37
N ARG A 201 -13.78 4.35 -0.22
CA ARG A 201 -14.37 5.43 0.57
C ARG A 201 -13.30 6.46 0.94
N VAL A 202 -13.65 7.72 0.79
CA VAL A 202 -12.82 8.85 1.24
C VAL A 202 -13.75 9.85 1.94
N GLU A 203 -13.51 10.10 3.21
CA GLU A 203 -14.40 10.94 4.02
C GLU A 203 -15.87 10.48 3.92
N THR A 204 -16.73 11.34 3.36
CA THR A 204 -18.15 11.05 3.19
C THR A 204 -18.52 10.44 1.83
N ALA A 205 -17.60 10.46 0.87
CA ALA A 205 -17.81 9.89 -0.46
C ALA A 205 -17.46 8.41 -0.51
N SER A 206 -18.27 7.62 -1.21
CA SER A 206 -18.11 6.17 -1.33
C SER A 206 -18.49 5.70 -2.73
N ASP A 207 -17.75 4.76 -3.27
CA ASP A 207 -18.01 4.10 -4.55
C ASP A 207 -17.83 2.59 -4.41
N ALA A 208 -18.92 1.84 -4.55
CA ALA A 208 -18.97 0.38 -4.49
C ALA A 208 -19.09 -0.26 -5.89
N GLU A 209 -19.44 0.49 -6.91
CA GLU A 209 -19.83 -0.04 -8.22
C GLU A 209 -18.71 0.05 -9.27
N SER A 210 -17.95 1.14 -9.26
CA SER A 210 -16.91 1.40 -10.26
C SER A 210 -15.89 0.28 -10.31
N TRP A 211 -15.46 -0.25 -9.16
CA TRP A 211 -14.48 -1.33 -9.12
C TRP A 211 -14.99 -2.60 -9.78
N THR A 212 -16.25 -2.97 -9.59
CA THR A 212 -16.86 -4.12 -10.27
C THR A 212 -16.87 -3.95 -11.79
N ALA A 213 -17.15 -2.74 -12.28
CA ALA A 213 -17.08 -2.44 -13.70
C ALA A 213 -15.63 -2.49 -14.24
N ILE A 214 -14.67 -2.01 -13.44
CA ILE A 214 -13.23 -2.09 -13.74
C ILE A 214 -12.78 -3.55 -13.82
N LEU A 215 -13.15 -4.41 -12.87
CA LEU A 215 -12.82 -5.85 -12.89
C LEU A 215 -13.29 -6.52 -14.19
N ARG A 216 -14.51 -6.26 -14.62
CA ARG A 216 -15.04 -6.79 -15.89
C ARG A 216 -14.24 -6.29 -17.11
N ARG A 217 -13.80 -5.04 -17.09
CA ARG A 217 -12.96 -4.46 -18.14
C ARG A 217 -11.59 -5.12 -18.17
N MET A 218 -10.96 -5.26 -17.01
CA MET A 218 -9.66 -5.91 -16.85
C MET A 218 -9.70 -7.38 -17.34
N GLU A 219 -10.77 -8.12 -17.03
CA GLU A 219 -10.89 -9.51 -17.46
C GLU A 219 -10.97 -9.62 -18.99
N ARG A 220 -11.75 -8.76 -19.64
CA ARG A 220 -11.78 -8.69 -21.11
C ARG A 220 -10.41 -8.36 -21.71
N GLU A 221 -9.73 -7.36 -21.14
CA GLU A 221 -8.39 -6.97 -21.61
C GLU A 221 -7.36 -8.08 -21.38
N ARG A 222 -7.42 -8.78 -20.26
CA ARG A 222 -6.54 -9.93 -19.97
C ARG A 222 -6.65 -11.02 -21.03
N ALA A 223 -7.85 -11.33 -21.48
CA ALA A 223 -8.06 -12.29 -22.57
C ALA A 223 -7.45 -11.79 -23.90
N LEU A 224 -7.63 -10.51 -24.22
CA LEU A 224 -7.05 -9.88 -25.41
C LEU A 224 -5.52 -9.83 -25.37
N VAL A 225 -4.93 -9.51 -24.23
CA VAL A 225 -3.46 -9.50 -24.04
C VAL A 225 -2.88 -10.88 -24.27
N ARG A 226 -3.50 -11.94 -23.71
CA ARG A 226 -3.07 -13.32 -23.94
C ARG A 226 -3.11 -13.69 -25.43
N SER A 227 -4.18 -13.32 -26.12
CA SER A 227 -4.31 -13.55 -27.55
C SER A 227 -3.22 -12.82 -28.35
N ARG A 228 -2.97 -11.54 -28.08
CA ARG A 228 -1.93 -10.75 -28.76
C ARG A 228 -0.53 -11.33 -28.51
N ALA A 229 -0.24 -11.75 -27.28
CA ALA A 229 1.07 -12.30 -26.92
C ALA A 229 1.34 -13.68 -27.52
N THR A 230 0.29 -14.44 -27.91
CA THR A 230 0.43 -15.77 -28.55
C THR A 230 0.46 -15.70 -30.06
N THR A 231 0.06 -14.57 -30.67
CA THR A 231 0.12 -14.39 -32.13
C THR A 231 1.55 -14.04 -32.54
N PRO A 232 2.29 -14.92 -33.24
CA PRO A 232 3.63 -14.58 -33.70
C PRO A 232 3.55 -13.40 -34.68
N ASP A 233 4.47 -12.47 -34.52
CA ASP A 233 4.60 -11.29 -35.39
C ASP A 233 4.86 -11.76 -36.81
N SER A 234 3.81 -11.80 -37.65
CA SER A 234 3.89 -12.23 -39.06
C SER A 234 4.62 -11.22 -39.96
N THR A 235 5.21 -10.17 -39.35
CA THR A 235 5.95 -9.12 -40.07
C THR A 235 7.44 -9.38 -40.23
N SER A 236 8.00 -10.46 -39.63
CA SER A 236 9.38 -10.84 -39.95
C SER A 236 9.43 -11.78 -41.18
N ARG A 237 9.14 -11.25 -42.34
CA ARG A 237 9.46 -11.89 -43.62
C ARG A 237 10.65 -11.13 -44.20
N PRO A 238 11.73 -11.86 -44.53
CA PRO A 238 12.93 -11.25 -45.12
C PRO A 238 12.69 -10.63 -46.50
#